data_1773331928011028d96f1db9ffac6298
#
_entry.id   1773331928011028d96f1db9ffac6298
#
_cell.length_a   1.000
_cell.length_b   1.000
_cell.length_c   1.000
_cell.angle_alpha   90.00
_cell.angle_beta   90.00
_cell.angle_gamma   90.00
#
_symmetry.space_group_name_H-M   'P 1'
#
loop_
_entity.id
_entity.type
_entity.pdbx_description
1 polymer ?
#
loop_
_entity_poly.entity_id
_entity_poly.type
_entity_poly.pdbx_seq_one_letter_code
_entity_poly.pdbx_strand_id
1 'polypeptide(L)'
;MAKQIKYGEEARRALENGVNALADTVKITLGPKGRNVVLDKKFGAPLITNDGVTIAKEIELEDPFENMGAQLVKEVSTKTNDVAGDGTTTATLLAQALIHEGLRNLAAGANPMVLKKGIEAGVNAAVEGLAKLSQPITGKQSIAQVASISAGDEEIGKLISEAMETVGNDGVITVEESKTMKTEMNTVEGMQFDRGYASAYMVTDTDKMEAVLDNPYILITDKKISNIQEILPVLEAVVQAGRKLLIIAEDVEGEALATLVVNKLRGTFTCVAVKAPGFGDRRKEMLRDIAVLTGGQVISEELGLELKETTLDMLGTARQVKVDKENTTIVEGAGNKADIDARVASIRSQIAETTSDYDREKLQERLAKLAGGVAVIQVGAATEVEMKERKLRIEDALAATRAAVEEGIVPGGGIALMNVIPSVQAELDNFAGDAKTGVQIVLRALEEPLRQISKNAGIDGSVIVENVKNSHKNGYGYDALKGEYVDMIERGIIDPTKVTRSALQNAASVAAMVLTTESLVTDIPAPEPAPAPAPGGMGGMY
;
A
#
# COMPACT_ATOMS: atom_id res chain seq x y z
N MET A 1 27.59 22.22 -3.41
CA MET A 1 28.38 21.09 -3.94
C MET A 1 28.45 21.21 -5.44
N ALA A 2 29.57 20.78 -6.08
CA ALA A 2 29.67 20.74 -7.53
C ALA A 2 28.77 19.60 -8.08
N LYS A 3 28.31 19.77 -9.32
CA LYS A 3 27.41 18.80 -9.97
C LYS A 3 28.12 18.05 -11.10
N GLN A 4 27.79 16.78 -11.24
CA GLN A 4 28.06 16.00 -12.45
C GLN A 4 26.82 16.02 -13.34
N ILE A 5 27.01 16.06 -14.65
CA ILE A 5 25.91 16.13 -15.61
C ILE A 5 26.20 15.15 -16.74
N LYS A 6 25.21 14.32 -17.10
CA LYS A 6 25.19 13.50 -18.31
C LYS A 6 24.10 13.99 -19.25
N TYR A 7 24.32 13.86 -20.55
CA TYR A 7 23.40 14.31 -21.60
C TYR A 7 23.12 13.23 -22.63
N GLY A 8 22.01 13.38 -23.34
CA GLY A 8 21.69 12.63 -24.54
C GLY A 8 21.69 11.12 -24.32
N GLU A 9 22.36 10.40 -25.21
CA GLU A 9 22.42 8.92 -25.18
C GLU A 9 23.06 8.38 -23.90
N GLU A 10 24.09 9.04 -23.36
CA GLU A 10 24.75 8.60 -22.13
C GLU A 10 23.81 8.69 -20.91
N ALA A 11 23.00 9.74 -20.84
CA ALA A 11 21.99 9.92 -19.81
C ALA A 11 20.89 8.83 -19.92
N ARG A 12 20.38 8.61 -21.13
CA ARG A 12 19.34 7.60 -21.37
C ARG A 12 19.82 6.19 -21.07
N ARG A 13 21.06 5.85 -21.45
CA ARG A 13 21.64 4.53 -21.15
C ARG A 13 21.81 4.31 -19.65
N ALA A 14 22.25 5.31 -18.90
CA ALA A 14 22.36 5.20 -17.45
C ALA A 14 20.98 4.98 -16.79
N LEU A 15 19.95 5.72 -17.21
CA LEU A 15 18.57 5.48 -16.74
C LEU A 15 18.10 4.06 -17.06
N GLU A 16 18.30 3.59 -18.30
CA GLU A 16 17.88 2.25 -18.74
C GLU A 16 18.57 1.15 -17.93
N ASN A 17 19.86 1.28 -17.63
CA ASN A 17 20.59 0.34 -16.79
C ASN A 17 19.98 0.26 -15.39
N GLY A 18 19.65 1.40 -14.78
CA GLY A 18 19.03 1.44 -13.48
C GLY A 18 17.62 0.83 -13.48
N VAL A 19 16.81 1.15 -14.48
CA VAL A 19 15.50 0.54 -14.70
C VAL A 19 15.61 -0.97 -14.80
N ASN A 20 16.55 -1.46 -15.61
CA ASN A 20 16.75 -2.90 -15.82
C ASN A 20 17.24 -3.59 -14.55
N ALA A 21 18.18 -3.00 -13.83
CA ALA A 21 18.68 -3.58 -12.58
C ALA A 21 17.57 -3.83 -11.56
N LEU A 22 16.67 -2.88 -11.38
CA LEU A 22 15.52 -3.05 -10.49
C LEU A 22 14.48 -4.01 -11.06
N ALA A 23 14.02 -3.78 -12.30
CA ALA A 23 12.94 -4.56 -12.89
C ALA A 23 13.30 -6.03 -13.10
N ASP A 24 14.55 -6.34 -13.48
CA ASP A 24 15.02 -7.71 -13.65
C ASP A 24 15.06 -8.48 -12.33
N THR A 25 15.32 -7.79 -11.23
CA THR A 25 15.29 -8.38 -9.89
C THR A 25 13.85 -8.65 -9.44
N VAL A 26 12.91 -7.76 -9.74
CA VAL A 26 11.51 -7.87 -9.31
C VAL A 26 10.72 -8.86 -10.18
N LYS A 27 10.85 -8.83 -11.52
CA LYS A 27 9.99 -9.61 -12.45
C LYS A 27 10.10 -11.14 -12.32
N ILE A 28 11.16 -11.65 -11.68
CA ILE A 28 11.31 -13.10 -11.45
C ILE A 28 10.29 -13.64 -10.45
N THR A 29 9.64 -12.78 -9.68
CA THR A 29 8.63 -13.16 -8.69
C THR A 29 7.24 -13.33 -9.30
N LEU A 30 7.02 -12.88 -10.56
CA LEU A 30 5.71 -12.81 -11.19
C LEU A 30 5.15 -14.20 -11.53
N GLY A 31 3.88 -14.41 -11.18
CA GLY A 31 3.09 -15.59 -11.55
C GLY A 31 3.28 -16.80 -10.63
N PRO A 32 2.53 -17.90 -10.89
CA PRO A 32 2.42 -19.05 -9.96
C PRO A 32 3.73 -19.86 -9.83
N LYS A 33 4.67 -19.71 -10.75
CA LYS A 33 6.03 -20.29 -10.69
C LYS A 33 7.11 -19.21 -10.50
N GLY A 34 6.70 -18.01 -10.04
CA GLY A 34 7.63 -16.97 -9.59
C GLY A 34 8.48 -17.45 -8.42
N ARG A 35 9.65 -16.82 -8.26
CA ARG A 35 10.64 -17.19 -7.23
C ARG A 35 10.83 -16.06 -6.26
N ASN A 36 11.23 -16.39 -5.04
CA ASN A 36 11.54 -15.40 -4.02
C ASN A 36 12.90 -14.73 -4.28
N VAL A 37 13.05 -13.52 -3.77
CA VAL A 37 14.29 -12.77 -3.67
C VAL A 37 14.74 -12.77 -2.21
N VAL A 38 16.03 -12.87 -1.98
CA VAL A 38 16.63 -12.76 -0.65
C VAL A 38 17.22 -11.36 -0.52
N LEU A 39 16.76 -10.64 0.49
CA LEU A 39 17.20 -9.28 0.81
C LEU A 39 18.06 -9.32 2.06
N ASP A 40 19.28 -8.79 1.98
CA ASP A 40 20.15 -8.64 3.14
C ASP A 40 19.59 -7.59 4.10
N LYS A 41 19.74 -7.83 5.38
CA LYS A 41 19.36 -6.88 6.44
C LYS A 41 20.57 -6.60 7.32
N LYS A 42 20.83 -5.33 7.58
CA LYS A 42 21.95 -4.90 8.46
C LYS A 42 21.89 -5.53 9.87
N PHE A 43 20.68 -5.85 10.31
CA PHE A 43 20.43 -6.50 11.62
C PHE A 43 19.36 -7.58 11.44
N GLY A 44 19.59 -8.76 12.04
CA GLY A 44 18.65 -9.88 11.99
C GLY A 44 18.92 -10.85 10.83
N ALA A 45 17.94 -11.70 10.54
CA ALA A 45 18.01 -12.65 9.43
C ALA A 45 17.67 -11.95 8.10
N PRO A 46 18.24 -12.42 6.95
CA PRO A 46 17.82 -11.96 5.63
C PRO A 46 16.32 -12.14 5.44
N LEU A 47 15.69 -11.19 4.74
CA LEU A 47 14.29 -11.28 4.37
C LEU A 47 14.15 -12.05 3.06
N ILE A 48 13.29 -13.07 3.05
CA ILE A 48 12.91 -13.80 1.84
C ILE A 48 11.50 -13.35 1.47
N THR A 49 11.32 -12.82 0.26
CA THR A 49 10.04 -12.30 -0.18
C THR A 49 9.87 -12.40 -1.69
N ASN A 50 8.63 -12.42 -2.16
CA ASN A 50 8.21 -12.26 -3.55
C ASN A 50 7.43 -10.95 -3.78
N ASP A 51 7.23 -10.15 -2.74
CA ASP A 51 6.55 -8.86 -2.87
C ASP A 51 7.42 -7.85 -3.62
N GLY A 52 6.88 -7.35 -4.74
CA GLY A 52 7.59 -6.46 -5.65
C GLY A 52 7.95 -5.12 -5.03
N VAL A 53 7.10 -4.52 -4.20
CA VAL A 53 7.39 -3.22 -3.58
C VAL A 53 8.46 -3.34 -2.50
N THR A 54 8.44 -4.39 -1.70
CA THR A 54 9.47 -4.66 -0.69
C THR A 54 10.84 -4.85 -1.35
N ILE A 55 10.89 -5.61 -2.45
CA ILE A 55 12.14 -5.78 -3.22
C ILE A 55 12.61 -4.45 -3.81
N ALA A 56 11.70 -3.72 -4.46
CA ALA A 56 12.03 -2.45 -5.11
C ALA A 56 12.57 -1.40 -4.12
N LYS A 57 12.05 -1.35 -2.89
CA LYS A 57 12.49 -0.42 -1.84
C LYS A 57 13.94 -0.65 -1.40
N GLU A 58 14.42 -1.89 -1.40
CA GLU A 58 15.78 -2.25 -0.97
C GLU A 58 16.84 -2.05 -2.06
N ILE A 59 16.44 -1.84 -3.33
CA ILE A 59 17.40 -1.67 -4.41
C ILE A 59 17.94 -0.24 -4.43
N GLU A 60 19.25 -0.14 -4.24
CA GLU A 60 20.04 1.07 -4.35
C GLU A 60 21.32 0.76 -5.11
N LEU A 61 21.65 1.56 -6.13
CA LEU A 61 22.78 1.31 -7.00
C LEU A 61 23.93 2.26 -6.68
N GLU A 62 25.17 1.78 -6.83
CA GLU A 62 26.37 2.55 -6.53
C GLU A 62 26.56 3.74 -7.49
N ASP A 63 26.29 3.56 -8.80
CA ASP A 63 26.32 4.68 -9.76
C ASP A 63 25.08 5.57 -9.56
N PRO A 64 25.26 6.84 -9.17
CA PRO A 64 24.14 7.74 -8.89
C PRO A 64 23.26 8.03 -10.11
N PHE A 65 23.78 7.92 -11.33
CA PHE A 65 23.00 8.13 -12.54
C PHE A 65 22.13 6.90 -12.87
N GLU A 66 22.67 5.69 -12.69
CA GLU A 66 21.88 4.47 -12.80
C GLU A 66 20.84 4.37 -11.67
N ASN A 67 21.23 4.79 -10.46
CA ASN A 67 20.32 4.81 -9.33
C ASN A 67 19.10 5.70 -9.56
N MET A 68 19.22 6.82 -10.31
CA MET A 68 18.07 7.63 -10.70
C MET A 68 17.04 6.81 -11.49
N GLY A 69 17.49 5.95 -12.42
CA GLY A 69 16.62 5.05 -13.18
C GLY A 69 15.90 4.04 -12.29
N ALA A 70 16.65 3.42 -11.36
CA ALA A 70 16.08 2.52 -10.37
C ALA A 70 15.04 3.23 -9.48
N GLN A 71 15.34 4.43 -8.97
CA GLN A 71 14.41 5.19 -8.12
C GLN A 71 13.11 5.58 -8.84
N LEU A 72 13.16 5.90 -10.15
CA LEU A 72 11.97 6.19 -10.94
C LEU A 72 11.04 4.97 -11.06
N VAL A 73 11.59 3.76 -11.26
CA VAL A 73 10.77 2.54 -11.30
C VAL A 73 10.34 2.10 -9.91
N LYS A 74 11.14 2.34 -8.88
CA LYS A 74 10.73 2.20 -7.48
C LYS A 74 9.48 3.04 -7.16
N GLU A 75 9.40 4.26 -7.69
CA GLU A 75 8.21 5.12 -7.56
C GLU A 75 6.97 4.46 -8.20
N VAL A 76 7.10 3.79 -9.37
CA VAL A 76 6.00 3.04 -9.99
C VAL A 76 5.46 1.97 -9.05
N SER A 77 6.37 1.16 -8.48
CA SER A 77 6.02 0.09 -7.56
C SER A 77 5.32 0.64 -6.30
N THR A 78 5.88 1.69 -5.69
CA THR A 78 5.34 2.31 -4.48
C THR A 78 3.96 2.93 -4.73
N LYS A 79 3.77 3.67 -5.83
CA LYS A 79 2.47 4.28 -6.16
C LYS A 79 1.39 3.24 -6.47
N THR A 80 1.78 2.13 -7.08
CA THR A 80 0.84 1.04 -7.35
C THR A 80 0.41 0.38 -6.05
N ASN A 81 1.35 0.16 -5.12
CA ASN A 81 1.04 -0.32 -3.79
C ASN A 81 0.12 0.63 -3.02
N ASP A 82 0.39 1.93 -3.03
CA ASP A 82 -0.42 2.94 -2.32
C ASP A 82 -1.88 2.97 -2.81
N VAL A 83 -2.11 2.75 -4.11
CA VAL A 83 -3.45 2.85 -4.73
C VAL A 83 -4.22 1.54 -4.69
N ALA A 84 -3.53 0.42 -4.94
CA ALA A 84 -4.17 -0.87 -5.18
C ALA A 84 -3.71 -1.98 -4.20
N GLY A 85 -2.62 -1.77 -3.48
CA GLY A 85 -2.07 -2.70 -2.50
C GLY A 85 -1.48 -3.99 -3.08
N ASP A 86 -1.54 -4.16 -4.40
CA ASP A 86 -1.02 -5.32 -5.15
C ASP A 86 -0.63 -4.88 -6.57
N GLY A 87 -0.07 -5.80 -7.38
CA GLY A 87 0.31 -5.55 -8.79
C GLY A 87 1.61 -4.79 -8.97
N THR A 88 2.41 -4.64 -7.93
CA THR A 88 3.67 -3.89 -7.92
C THR A 88 4.71 -4.47 -8.89
N THR A 89 4.79 -5.79 -8.97
CA THR A 89 5.65 -6.53 -9.92
C THR A 89 5.21 -6.29 -11.36
N THR A 90 3.92 -6.37 -11.64
CA THR A 90 3.35 -6.11 -12.98
C THR A 90 3.60 -4.67 -13.42
N ALA A 91 3.41 -3.70 -12.51
CA ALA A 91 3.67 -2.29 -12.79
C ALA A 91 5.14 -2.02 -13.14
N THR A 92 6.06 -2.62 -12.37
CA THR A 92 7.50 -2.55 -12.61
C THR A 92 7.89 -3.12 -13.98
N LEU A 93 7.35 -4.28 -14.33
CA LEU A 93 7.57 -4.92 -15.62
C LEU A 93 7.02 -4.10 -16.80
N LEU A 94 5.82 -3.56 -16.67
CA LEU A 94 5.22 -2.70 -17.68
C LEU A 94 6.03 -1.41 -17.89
N ALA A 95 6.53 -0.81 -16.79
CA ALA A 95 7.40 0.36 -16.87
C ALA A 95 8.69 0.03 -17.64
N GLN A 96 9.36 -1.08 -17.32
CA GLN A 96 10.53 -1.55 -18.07
C GLN A 96 10.22 -1.72 -19.55
N ALA A 97 9.13 -2.39 -19.91
CA ALA A 97 8.75 -2.65 -21.28
C ALA A 97 8.49 -1.36 -22.07
N LEU A 98 7.73 -0.42 -21.49
CA LEU A 98 7.43 0.87 -22.11
C LEU A 98 8.70 1.71 -22.30
N ILE A 99 9.58 1.76 -21.30
CA ILE A 99 10.84 2.50 -21.36
C ILE A 99 11.76 1.88 -22.42
N HIS A 100 11.96 0.57 -22.40
CA HIS A 100 12.82 -0.12 -23.35
C HIS A 100 12.39 0.09 -24.80
N GLU A 101 11.11 -0.14 -25.12
CA GLU A 101 10.59 0.07 -26.48
C GLU A 101 10.59 1.57 -26.86
N GLY A 102 10.33 2.46 -25.90
CA GLY A 102 10.40 3.91 -26.11
C GLY A 102 11.82 4.38 -26.44
N LEU A 103 12.83 3.96 -25.67
CA LEU A 103 14.24 4.33 -25.89
C LEU A 103 14.77 3.83 -27.23
N ARG A 104 14.35 2.63 -27.68
CA ARG A 104 14.69 2.12 -29.02
C ARG A 104 14.18 3.03 -30.13
N ASN A 105 12.96 3.53 -30.02
CA ASN A 105 12.38 4.46 -31.00
C ASN A 105 13.01 5.86 -30.91
N LEU A 106 13.39 6.34 -29.71
CA LEU A 106 14.14 7.59 -29.55
C LEU A 106 15.52 7.51 -30.22
N ALA A 107 16.23 6.38 -30.07
CA ALA A 107 17.50 6.16 -30.74
C ALA A 107 17.34 6.14 -32.27
N ALA A 108 16.18 5.76 -32.79
CA ALA A 108 15.82 5.84 -34.20
C ALA A 108 15.41 7.26 -34.66
N GLY A 109 15.38 8.26 -33.78
CA GLY A 109 15.12 9.66 -34.09
C GLY A 109 13.67 10.13 -33.87
N ALA A 110 12.84 9.33 -33.19
CA ALA A 110 11.47 9.73 -32.87
C ALA A 110 11.43 10.91 -31.87
N ASN A 111 10.43 11.77 -32.00
CA ASN A 111 10.25 12.91 -31.11
C ASN A 111 9.61 12.46 -29.78
N PRO A 112 10.30 12.62 -28.62
CA PRO A 112 9.81 12.12 -27.34
C PRO A 112 8.48 12.75 -26.89
N MET A 113 8.26 14.02 -27.16
CA MET A 113 7.04 14.73 -26.79
C MET A 113 5.83 14.26 -27.61
N VAL A 114 6.06 13.79 -28.84
CA VAL A 114 5.01 13.22 -29.71
C VAL A 114 4.75 11.76 -29.35
N LEU A 115 5.81 10.97 -29.07
CA LEU A 115 5.69 9.60 -28.56
C LEU A 115 4.85 9.56 -27.29
N LYS A 116 5.12 10.45 -26.33
CA LYS A 116 4.36 10.58 -25.09
C LYS A 116 2.86 10.68 -25.32
N LYS A 117 2.42 11.52 -26.27
CA LYS A 117 0.99 11.65 -26.60
C LYS A 117 0.37 10.35 -27.11
N GLY A 118 1.11 9.60 -27.90
CA GLY A 118 0.65 8.29 -28.39
C GLY A 118 0.58 7.26 -27.28
N ILE A 119 1.56 7.24 -26.37
CA ILE A 119 1.55 6.36 -25.18
C ILE A 119 0.34 6.69 -24.30
N GLU A 120 0.09 7.96 -24.00
CA GLU A 120 -1.06 8.39 -23.19
C GLU A 120 -2.39 7.96 -23.83
N ALA A 121 -2.55 8.14 -25.14
CA ALA A 121 -3.76 7.71 -25.86
C ALA A 121 -3.94 6.18 -25.81
N GLY A 122 -2.87 5.41 -26.08
CA GLY A 122 -2.93 3.95 -26.02
C GLY A 122 -3.27 3.42 -24.63
N VAL A 123 -2.70 4.03 -23.58
CA VAL A 123 -2.99 3.66 -22.18
C VAL A 123 -4.44 4.00 -21.81
N ASN A 124 -4.94 5.17 -22.21
CA ASN A 124 -6.34 5.54 -21.95
C ASN A 124 -7.30 4.55 -22.62
N ALA A 125 -7.05 4.18 -23.89
CA ALA A 125 -7.84 3.17 -24.58
C ALA A 125 -7.81 1.79 -23.90
N ALA A 126 -6.62 1.39 -23.38
CA ALA A 126 -6.49 0.15 -22.61
C ALA A 126 -7.29 0.21 -21.31
N VAL A 127 -7.22 1.32 -20.57
CA VAL A 127 -7.97 1.51 -19.32
C VAL A 127 -9.48 1.48 -19.54
N GLU A 128 -9.97 2.16 -20.59
CA GLU A 128 -11.39 2.08 -20.97
C GLU A 128 -11.79 0.66 -21.37
N GLY A 129 -10.91 -0.06 -22.06
CA GLY A 129 -11.09 -1.46 -22.39
C GLY A 129 -11.19 -2.35 -21.15
N LEU A 130 -10.30 -2.17 -20.17
CA LEU A 130 -10.33 -2.89 -18.89
C LEU A 130 -11.63 -2.62 -18.12
N ALA A 131 -12.09 -1.37 -18.09
CA ALA A 131 -13.36 -1.02 -17.43
C ALA A 131 -14.57 -1.72 -18.10
N LYS A 132 -14.55 -1.91 -19.41
CA LYS A 132 -15.61 -2.64 -20.15
C LYS A 132 -15.54 -4.17 -19.93
N LEU A 133 -14.35 -4.71 -19.65
CA LEU A 133 -14.15 -6.14 -19.36
C LEU A 133 -14.45 -6.48 -17.92
N SER A 134 -14.43 -5.50 -17.03
CA SER A 134 -14.61 -5.70 -15.60
C SER A 134 -15.98 -6.30 -15.27
N GLN A 135 -15.96 -7.31 -14.39
CA GLN A 135 -17.14 -7.96 -13.86
C GLN A 135 -17.22 -7.72 -12.35
N PRO A 136 -18.39 -7.34 -11.79
CA PRO A 136 -18.52 -7.15 -10.36
C PRO A 136 -18.35 -8.47 -9.61
N ILE A 137 -17.72 -8.41 -8.44
CA ILE A 137 -17.64 -9.57 -7.55
C ILE A 137 -19.01 -9.81 -6.92
N THR A 138 -19.46 -11.05 -6.99
CA THR A 138 -20.69 -11.51 -6.34
C THR A 138 -20.41 -12.74 -5.48
N GLY A 139 -20.49 -12.56 -4.14
CA GLY A 139 -20.50 -13.65 -3.19
C GLY A 139 -19.12 -14.12 -2.71
N LYS A 140 -19.18 -14.95 -1.67
CA LYS A 140 -18.02 -15.48 -0.92
C LYS A 140 -17.01 -16.25 -1.77
N GLN A 141 -17.48 -16.99 -2.75
CA GLN A 141 -16.60 -17.82 -3.59
C GLN A 141 -15.67 -16.98 -4.46
N SER A 142 -16.17 -15.92 -5.09
CA SER A 142 -15.34 -15.04 -5.92
C SER A 142 -14.33 -14.27 -5.08
N ILE A 143 -14.69 -13.84 -3.86
CA ILE A 143 -13.78 -13.24 -2.89
C ILE A 143 -12.65 -14.21 -2.54
N ALA A 144 -13.00 -15.46 -2.20
CA ALA A 144 -12.01 -16.49 -1.90
C ALA A 144 -11.07 -16.77 -3.08
N GLN A 145 -11.58 -16.76 -4.31
CA GLN A 145 -10.76 -16.94 -5.52
C GLN A 145 -9.73 -15.81 -5.70
N VAL A 146 -10.16 -14.54 -5.61
CA VAL A 146 -9.23 -13.40 -5.70
C VAL A 146 -8.14 -13.51 -4.63
N ALA A 147 -8.54 -13.72 -3.39
CA ALA A 147 -7.59 -13.84 -2.28
C ALA A 147 -6.64 -15.04 -2.45
N SER A 148 -7.14 -16.19 -2.95
CA SER A 148 -6.32 -17.37 -3.20
C SER A 148 -5.28 -17.15 -4.30
N ILE A 149 -5.65 -16.45 -5.38
CA ILE A 149 -4.73 -16.14 -6.48
C ILE A 149 -3.63 -15.19 -6.01
N SER A 150 -3.98 -14.10 -5.32
CA SER A 150 -3.01 -13.15 -4.80
C SER A 150 -2.09 -13.77 -3.74
N ALA A 151 -2.65 -14.54 -2.80
CA ALA A 151 -1.87 -15.24 -1.78
C ALA A 151 -1.10 -16.45 -2.33
N GLY A 152 -1.47 -17.02 -3.49
CA GLY A 152 -0.94 -18.31 -3.95
C GLY A 152 -1.31 -19.50 -3.04
N ASP A 153 -2.36 -19.36 -2.20
CA ASP A 153 -2.77 -20.32 -1.17
C ASP A 153 -4.28 -20.30 -0.98
N GLU A 154 -4.94 -21.46 -1.16
CA GLU A 154 -6.38 -21.59 -1.04
C GLU A 154 -6.89 -21.48 0.41
N GLU A 155 -6.07 -21.85 1.40
CA GLU A 155 -6.45 -21.75 2.82
C GLU A 155 -6.49 -20.29 3.25
N ILE A 156 -5.51 -19.50 2.82
CA ILE A 156 -5.48 -18.04 3.04
C ILE A 156 -6.69 -17.39 2.37
N GLY A 157 -7.02 -17.79 1.14
CA GLY A 157 -8.18 -17.27 0.42
C GLY A 157 -9.50 -17.52 1.14
N LYS A 158 -9.70 -18.70 1.70
CA LYS A 158 -10.88 -19.02 2.53
C LYS A 158 -10.93 -18.17 3.79
N LEU A 159 -9.80 -18.03 4.48
CA LEU A 159 -9.70 -17.25 5.71
C LEU A 159 -10.06 -15.76 5.48
N ILE A 160 -9.55 -15.14 4.40
CA ILE A 160 -9.88 -13.77 4.04
C ILE A 160 -11.36 -13.63 3.68
N SER A 161 -11.92 -14.58 2.93
CA SER A 161 -13.33 -14.58 2.58
C SER A 161 -14.24 -14.71 3.81
N GLU A 162 -13.86 -15.52 4.80
CA GLU A 162 -14.59 -15.65 6.07
C GLU A 162 -14.48 -14.37 6.91
N ALA A 163 -13.31 -13.75 6.93
CA ALA A 163 -13.11 -12.47 7.61
C ALA A 163 -14.01 -11.39 7.00
N MET A 164 -14.04 -11.26 5.67
CA MET A 164 -14.89 -10.28 4.97
C MET A 164 -16.38 -10.56 5.16
N GLU A 165 -16.80 -11.82 5.21
CA GLU A 165 -18.20 -12.16 5.51
C GLU A 165 -18.61 -11.75 6.93
N THR A 166 -17.68 -11.88 7.89
CA THR A 166 -17.93 -11.58 9.29
C THR A 166 -18.03 -10.08 9.55
N VAL A 167 -17.13 -9.28 8.98
CA VAL A 167 -17.10 -7.82 9.22
C VAL A 167 -17.80 -7.00 8.12
N GLY A 168 -18.18 -7.63 7.02
CA GLY A 168 -18.76 -6.97 5.84
C GLY A 168 -17.70 -6.39 4.89
N ASN A 169 -18.15 -5.94 3.71
CA ASN A 169 -17.24 -5.44 2.66
C ASN A 169 -16.42 -4.20 3.09
N ASP A 170 -17.04 -3.33 3.89
CA ASP A 170 -16.42 -2.12 4.44
C ASP A 170 -15.79 -2.35 5.83
N GLY A 171 -15.80 -3.60 6.30
CA GLY A 171 -15.30 -3.97 7.61
C GLY A 171 -13.78 -3.95 7.70
N VAL A 172 -13.28 -3.79 8.91
CA VAL A 172 -11.84 -3.69 9.18
C VAL A 172 -11.26 -5.08 9.39
N ILE A 173 -10.23 -5.40 8.62
CA ILE A 173 -9.43 -6.62 8.78
C ILE A 173 -7.98 -6.20 9.00
N THR A 174 -7.38 -6.68 10.08
CA THR A 174 -5.97 -6.46 10.41
C THR A 174 -5.20 -7.77 10.38
N VAL A 175 -3.90 -7.68 10.07
CA VAL A 175 -3.01 -8.85 10.02
C VAL A 175 -1.93 -8.65 11.08
N GLU A 176 -1.84 -9.59 12.00
CA GLU A 176 -0.90 -9.55 13.14
C GLU A 176 -0.07 -10.83 13.21
N GLU A 177 1.04 -10.75 13.92
CA GLU A 177 1.89 -11.90 14.18
C GLU A 177 1.31 -12.74 15.33
N SER A 178 1.18 -14.05 15.12
CA SER A 178 0.76 -14.99 16.14
C SER A 178 1.96 -15.44 16.98
N LYS A 179 1.70 -15.73 18.25
CA LYS A 179 2.68 -16.42 19.12
C LYS A 179 2.64 -17.95 18.94
N THR A 180 1.69 -18.44 18.13
CA THR A 180 1.51 -19.87 17.84
C THR A 180 1.95 -20.17 16.41
N MET A 181 2.08 -21.46 16.08
CA MET A 181 2.42 -21.91 14.72
C MET A 181 1.22 -21.88 13.76
N LYS A 182 0.01 -21.62 14.27
CA LYS A 182 -1.22 -21.65 13.47
C LYS A 182 -1.63 -20.26 13.04
N THR A 183 -2.13 -20.16 11.81
CA THR A 183 -2.81 -18.95 11.34
C THR A 183 -4.30 -19.08 11.67
N GLU A 184 -4.85 -18.11 12.40
CA GLU A 184 -6.22 -18.11 12.89
C GLU A 184 -6.85 -16.73 12.70
N MET A 185 -8.17 -16.67 12.56
CA MET A 185 -8.94 -15.43 12.48
C MET A 185 -9.81 -15.31 13.71
N ASN A 186 -9.77 -14.16 14.37
CA ASN A 186 -10.61 -13.80 15.49
C ASN A 186 -11.31 -12.47 15.23
N THR A 187 -12.54 -12.33 15.69
CA THR A 187 -13.25 -11.04 15.66
C THR A 187 -13.19 -10.41 17.03
N VAL A 188 -12.75 -9.17 17.09
CA VAL A 188 -12.64 -8.39 18.32
C VAL A 188 -13.39 -7.06 18.20
N GLU A 189 -13.72 -6.47 19.33
CA GLU A 189 -14.31 -5.13 19.36
C GLU A 189 -13.27 -4.09 18.94
N GLY A 190 -13.66 -3.19 18.05
CA GLY A 190 -12.76 -2.20 17.50
C GLY A 190 -13.43 -1.35 16.44
N MET A 191 -12.73 -0.32 15.99
CA MET A 191 -13.18 0.53 14.89
C MET A 191 -12.04 1.16 14.12
N GLN A 192 -12.33 1.57 12.90
CA GLN A 192 -11.46 2.40 12.09
C GLN A 192 -12.13 3.73 11.73
N PHE A 193 -11.35 4.80 11.68
CA PHE A 193 -11.80 6.08 11.16
C PHE A 193 -10.73 6.74 10.26
N ASP A 194 -11.21 7.56 9.32
CA ASP A 194 -10.44 8.12 8.21
C ASP A 194 -9.63 9.35 8.65
N ARG A 195 -8.70 9.15 9.57
CA ARG A 195 -7.70 10.15 10.00
C ARG A 195 -6.39 9.45 10.31
N GLY A 196 -5.33 9.86 9.64
CA GLY A 196 -3.99 9.38 9.89
C GLY A 196 -3.21 10.27 10.86
N TYR A 197 -1.93 9.97 11.00
CA TYR A 197 -1.04 10.69 11.91
C TYR A 197 -0.87 12.17 11.52
N ALA A 198 -0.75 13.04 12.52
CA ALA A 198 -0.53 14.48 12.31
C ALA A 198 0.87 14.78 11.72
N SER A 199 1.84 13.88 11.89
CA SER A 199 3.19 14.00 11.35
C SER A 199 3.78 12.64 11.03
N ALA A 200 4.41 12.51 9.87
CA ALA A 200 5.12 11.30 9.44
C ALA A 200 6.29 10.92 10.39
N TYR A 201 6.82 11.86 11.14
CA TYR A 201 7.86 11.58 12.15
C TYR A 201 7.33 10.80 13.36
N MET A 202 6.02 10.60 13.49
CA MET A 202 5.40 9.82 14.56
C MET A 202 5.32 8.31 14.26
N VAL A 203 5.65 7.87 13.03
CA VAL A 203 5.61 6.46 12.65
C VAL A 203 6.61 5.63 13.50
N THR A 204 6.23 4.41 13.81
CA THR A 204 7.09 3.44 14.52
C THR A 204 7.71 2.43 13.56
N ASP A 205 7.07 2.19 12.44
CA ASP A 205 7.55 1.38 11.31
C ASP A 205 7.74 2.31 10.11
N THR A 206 9.00 2.59 9.78
CA THR A 206 9.36 3.49 8.67
C THR A 206 9.20 2.83 7.30
N ASP A 207 9.27 1.51 7.22
CA ASP A 207 9.16 0.77 5.97
C ASP A 207 7.71 0.78 5.45
N LYS A 208 6.77 0.61 6.39
CA LYS A 208 5.32 0.67 6.11
C LYS A 208 4.71 2.07 6.29
N MET A 209 5.48 3.03 6.79
CA MET A 209 4.98 4.36 7.17
C MET A 209 3.78 4.29 8.12
N GLU A 210 3.84 3.39 9.09
CA GLU A 210 2.78 3.14 10.07
C GLU A 210 3.28 3.37 11.50
N ALA A 211 2.36 3.76 12.38
CA ALA A 211 2.60 3.79 13.81
C ALA A 211 1.77 2.68 14.48
N VAL A 212 2.45 1.74 15.15
CA VAL A 212 1.82 0.65 15.91
C VAL A 212 2.07 0.87 17.41
N LEU A 213 0.99 1.06 18.13
CA LEU A 213 1.01 1.28 19.57
C LEU A 213 0.35 0.09 20.27
N ASP A 214 1.15 -0.70 21.00
CA ASP A 214 0.63 -1.81 21.82
C ASP A 214 0.28 -1.29 23.22
N ASN A 215 -0.90 -1.65 23.70
CA ASN A 215 -1.46 -1.24 24.98
C ASN A 215 -1.35 0.27 25.27
N PRO A 216 -1.73 1.15 24.30
CA PRO A 216 -1.63 2.58 24.51
C PRO A 216 -2.69 3.10 25.48
N TYR A 217 -2.39 4.25 26.10
CA TYR A 217 -3.44 5.15 26.57
C TYR A 217 -3.97 5.98 25.39
N ILE A 218 -5.24 6.39 25.46
CA ILE A 218 -5.92 7.16 24.40
C ILE A 218 -6.52 8.41 25.03
N LEU A 219 -5.95 9.57 24.72
CA LEU A 219 -6.50 10.87 25.08
C LEU A 219 -7.48 11.30 23.99
N ILE A 220 -8.72 11.58 24.38
CA ILE A 220 -9.80 11.95 23.46
C ILE A 220 -10.30 13.34 23.83
N THR A 221 -10.21 14.29 22.90
CA THR A 221 -10.69 15.66 23.14
C THR A 221 -11.26 16.28 21.86
N ASP A 222 -12.25 17.15 22.03
CA ASP A 222 -12.78 18.00 20.96
C ASP A 222 -12.04 19.34 20.83
N LYS A 223 -11.02 19.57 21.68
CA LYS A 223 -10.19 20.78 21.67
C LYS A 223 -9.03 20.65 20.69
N LYS A 224 -8.54 21.80 20.24
CA LYS A 224 -7.30 21.95 19.52
C LYS A 224 -6.14 22.07 20.52
N ILE A 225 -5.05 21.35 20.28
CA ILE A 225 -3.86 21.35 21.13
C ILE A 225 -2.73 22.05 20.37
N SER A 226 -2.43 23.30 20.76
CA SER A 226 -1.32 24.08 20.19
C SER A 226 -0.22 24.36 21.21
N ASN A 227 -0.54 24.35 22.51
CA ASN A 227 0.40 24.56 23.60
C ASN A 227 0.62 23.27 24.39
N ILE A 228 1.86 22.83 24.52
CA ILE A 228 2.21 21.60 25.23
C ILE A 228 1.85 21.65 26.72
N GLN A 229 1.82 22.84 27.34
CA GLN A 229 1.50 23.04 28.76
C GLN A 229 0.08 22.60 29.11
N GLU A 230 -0.83 22.53 28.14
CA GLU A 230 -2.21 22.10 28.36
C GLU A 230 -2.31 20.60 28.63
N ILE A 231 -1.41 19.82 28.08
CA ILE A 231 -1.39 18.34 28.20
C ILE A 231 -0.20 17.83 29.01
N LEU A 232 0.67 18.71 29.50
CA LEU A 232 1.87 18.32 30.23
C LEU A 232 1.61 17.39 31.41
N PRO A 233 0.60 17.64 32.30
CA PRO A 233 0.34 16.74 33.42
C PRO A 233 0.00 15.31 32.98
N VAL A 234 -0.82 15.15 31.94
CA VAL A 234 -1.18 13.83 31.44
C VAL A 234 0.00 13.16 30.74
N LEU A 235 0.85 13.92 30.03
CA LEU A 235 2.07 13.36 29.42
C LEU A 235 3.02 12.82 30.50
N GLU A 236 3.27 13.56 31.57
CA GLU A 236 4.11 13.13 32.68
C GLU A 236 3.57 11.84 33.34
N ALA A 237 2.24 11.78 33.56
CA ALA A 237 1.60 10.60 34.13
C ALA A 237 1.74 9.36 33.22
N VAL A 238 1.56 9.53 31.90
CA VAL A 238 1.70 8.43 30.92
C VAL A 238 3.15 7.96 30.80
N VAL A 239 4.12 8.89 30.83
CA VAL A 239 5.56 8.57 30.84
C VAL A 239 5.93 7.78 32.09
N GLN A 240 5.45 8.20 33.28
CA GLN A 240 5.67 7.48 34.54
C GLN A 240 5.04 6.09 34.52
N ALA A 241 3.88 5.92 33.85
CA ALA A 241 3.26 4.61 33.67
C ALA A 241 3.99 3.72 32.64
N GLY A 242 4.96 4.25 31.91
CA GLY A 242 5.76 3.50 30.91
C GLY A 242 4.95 3.03 29.70
N ARG A 243 3.82 3.67 29.39
CA ARG A 243 2.93 3.29 28.28
C ARG A 243 3.01 4.29 27.12
N LYS A 244 2.63 3.83 25.93
CA LYS A 244 2.50 4.66 24.72
C LYS A 244 1.22 5.49 24.79
N LEU A 245 1.13 6.59 24.04
CA LEU A 245 -0.05 7.47 24.00
C LEU A 245 -0.53 7.70 22.57
N LEU A 246 -1.83 7.51 22.36
CA LEU A 246 -2.56 8.06 21.22
C LEU A 246 -3.28 9.33 21.66
N ILE A 247 -3.14 10.41 20.90
CA ILE A 247 -3.87 11.67 21.12
C ILE A 247 -4.85 11.85 19.96
N ILE A 248 -6.15 11.88 20.27
CA ILE A 248 -7.22 12.17 19.31
C ILE A 248 -7.78 13.55 19.70
N ALA A 249 -7.48 14.57 18.89
CA ALA A 249 -7.86 15.95 19.16
C ALA A 249 -8.46 16.60 17.91
N GLU A 250 -9.15 17.74 18.05
CA GLU A 250 -9.59 18.48 16.86
C GLU A 250 -8.41 18.75 15.91
N ASP A 251 -7.32 19.24 16.46
CA ASP A 251 -6.02 19.36 15.79
C ASP A 251 -4.88 19.35 16.82
N VAL A 252 -3.70 18.92 16.40
CA VAL A 252 -2.46 19.06 17.18
C VAL A 252 -1.44 19.76 16.31
N GLU A 253 -1.05 20.97 16.70
CA GLU A 253 -0.20 21.80 15.85
C GLU A 253 0.82 22.63 16.65
N GLY A 254 1.63 23.43 15.94
CA GLY A 254 2.54 24.40 16.52
C GLY A 254 3.57 23.79 17.47
N GLU A 255 3.74 24.45 18.62
CA GLU A 255 4.70 24.02 19.64
C GLU A 255 4.39 22.63 20.22
N ALA A 256 3.13 22.30 20.41
CA ALA A 256 2.72 21.02 20.94
C ALA A 256 3.15 19.87 20.03
N LEU A 257 2.85 19.95 18.73
CA LEU A 257 3.24 18.92 17.75
C LEU A 257 4.77 18.80 17.66
N ALA A 258 5.48 19.93 17.58
CA ALA A 258 6.95 19.92 17.49
C ALA A 258 7.59 19.26 18.72
N THR A 259 7.08 19.56 19.92
CA THR A 259 7.58 18.98 21.18
C THR A 259 7.32 17.48 21.24
N LEU A 260 6.13 17.01 20.86
CA LEU A 260 5.81 15.58 20.81
C LEU A 260 6.71 14.82 19.83
N VAL A 261 6.92 15.36 18.63
CA VAL A 261 7.80 14.78 17.61
C VAL A 261 9.25 14.70 18.11
N VAL A 262 9.80 15.77 18.71
CA VAL A 262 11.16 15.77 19.23
C VAL A 262 11.35 14.72 20.33
N ASN A 263 10.41 14.60 21.26
CA ASN A 263 10.49 13.61 22.33
C ASN A 263 10.41 12.17 21.81
N LYS A 264 9.56 11.93 20.81
CA LYS A 264 9.48 10.63 20.12
C LYS A 264 10.79 10.29 19.41
N LEU A 265 11.38 11.22 18.67
CA LEU A 265 12.66 11.01 17.97
C LEU A 265 13.83 10.78 18.93
N ARG A 266 13.81 11.38 20.11
CA ARG A 266 14.79 11.12 21.19
C ARG A 266 14.57 9.78 21.92
N GLY A 267 13.48 9.07 21.61
CA GLY A 267 13.13 7.82 22.29
C GLY A 267 12.66 7.98 23.74
N THR A 268 12.41 9.22 24.18
CA THR A 268 11.98 9.50 25.56
C THR A 268 10.54 9.05 25.79
N PHE A 269 9.69 9.20 24.75
CA PHE A 269 8.27 8.95 24.84
C PHE A 269 7.69 8.62 23.47
N THR A 270 6.93 7.52 23.36
CA THR A 270 6.24 7.14 22.13
C THR A 270 4.83 7.63 22.15
N CYS A 271 4.51 8.59 21.28
CA CYS A 271 3.15 9.09 21.11
C CYS A 271 2.83 9.28 19.62
N VAL A 272 1.55 9.21 19.32
CA VAL A 272 0.98 9.52 18.00
C VAL A 272 -0.19 10.47 18.21
N ALA A 273 -0.22 11.55 17.42
CA ALA A 273 -1.33 12.47 17.38
C ALA A 273 -2.11 12.29 16.08
N VAL A 274 -3.41 12.25 16.17
CA VAL A 274 -4.35 12.14 15.03
C VAL A 274 -5.45 13.19 15.17
N LYS A 275 -5.99 13.61 14.04
CA LYS A 275 -7.16 14.51 14.05
C LYS A 275 -8.42 13.73 14.36
N ALA A 276 -9.31 14.34 15.11
CA ALA A 276 -10.63 13.78 15.40
C ALA A 276 -11.44 13.60 14.10
N PRO A 277 -12.16 12.48 13.94
CA PRO A 277 -12.99 12.24 12.77
C PRO A 277 -14.23 13.13 12.76
N GLY A 278 -14.70 13.48 11.56
CA GLY A 278 -15.89 14.31 11.38
C GLY A 278 -15.69 15.81 11.67
N PHE A 279 -16.80 16.56 11.63
CA PHE A 279 -16.85 18.00 11.86
C PHE A 279 -18.10 18.36 12.69
N GLY A 280 -18.02 19.44 13.46
CA GLY A 280 -19.15 19.94 14.27
C GLY A 280 -19.72 18.88 15.22
N ASP A 281 -21.04 18.78 15.30
CA ASP A 281 -21.71 17.84 16.22
C ASP A 281 -21.41 16.37 15.89
N ARG A 282 -21.16 16.05 14.62
CA ARG A 282 -20.73 14.69 14.23
C ARG A 282 -19.39 14.32 14.86
N ARG A 283 -18.45 15.24 14.90
CA ARG A 283 -17.16 15.01 15.57
C ARG A 283 -17.36 14.62 17.03
N LYS A 284 -18.21 15.36 17.74
CA LYS A 284 -18.54 15.09 19.16
C LYS A 284 -19.12 13.69 19.33
N GLU A 285 -20.04 13.31 18.45
CA GLU A 285 -20.67 11.99 18.51
C GLU A 285 -19.68 10.85 18.19
N MET A 286 -18.79 11.05 17.21
CA MET A 286 -17.74 10.06 16.89
C MET A 286 -16.70 9.96 18.02
N LEU A 287 -16.33 11.06 18.65
CA LEU A 287 -15.44 11.03 19.82
C LEU A 287 -16.09 10.29 21.00
N ARG A 288 -17.41 10.42 21.20
CA ARG A 288 -18.15 9.64 22.19
C ARG A 288 -18.18 8.15 21.86
N ASP A 289 -18.35 7.79 20.58
CA ASP A 289 -18.28 6.40 20.13
C ASP A 289 -16.91 5.78 20.42
N ILE A 290 -15.82 6.53 20.15
CA ILE A 290 -14.45 6.11 20.47
C ILE A 290 -14.24 5.99 21.99
N ALA A 291 -14.77 6.93 22.77
CA ALA A 291 -14.65 6.90 24.21
C ALA A 291 -15.35 5.66 24.82
N VAL A 292 -16.57 5.36 24.37
CA VAL A 292 -17.31 4.16 24.81
C VAL A 292 -16.54 2.89 24.41
N LEU A 293 -16.01 2.81 23.18
CA LEU A 293 -15.25 1.66 22.70
C LEU A 293 -13.98 1.42 23.53
N THR A 294 -13.31 2.49 23.95
CA THR A 294 -12.00 2.40 24.62
C THR A 294 -12.07 2.49 26.15
N GLY A 295 -13.28 2.71 26.68
CA GLY A 295 -13.52 2.88 28.12
C GLY A 295 -12.97 4.18 28.68
N GLY A 296 -12.73 5.20 27.82
CA GLY A 296 -12.26 6.53 28.19
C GLY A 296 -13.39 7.56 28.28
N GLN A 297 -12.99 8.82 28.45
CA GLN A 297 -13.89 9.97 28.50
C GLN A 297 -13.46 11.00 27.43
N VAL A 298 -14.44 11.72 26.85
CA VAL A 298 -14.13 12.85 25.97
C VAL A 298 -13.84 14.07 26.87
N ILE A 299 -12.64 14.60 26.75
CA ILE A 299 -12.24 15.82 27.47
C ILE A 299 -12.76 17.02 26.67
N SER A 300 -13.84 17.64 27.15
CA SER A 300 -14.55 18.74 26.50
C SER A 300 -15.02 19.78 27.52
N GLU A 301 -14.97 21.05 27.12
CA GLU A 301 -15.49 22.15 27.94
C GLU A 301 -17.00 22.04 28.21
N GLU A 302 -17.75 21.53 27.24
CA GLU A 302 -19.17 21.28 27.39
C GLU A 302 -19.50 20.29 28.53
N LEU A 303 -18.56 19.38 28.81
CA LEU A 303 -18.65 18.41 29.89
C LEU A 303 -18.00 18.93 31.19
N GLY A 304 -17.47 20.16 31.18
CA GLY A 304 -16.75 20.73 32.32
C GLY A 304 -15.39 20.13 32.58
N LEU A 305 -14.78 19.48 31.57
CA LEU A 305 -13.47 18.82 31.66
C LEU A 305 -12.38 19.67 30.99
N GLU A 306 -11.26 19.85 31.68
CA GLU A 306 -10.11 20.57 31.16
C GLU A 306 -8.92 19.62 30.89
N LEU A 307 -8.16 19.88 29.83
CA LEU A 307 -6.97 19.08 29.47
C LEU A 307 -5.91 19.04 30.58
N LYS A 308 -5.77 20.13 31.33
CA LYS A 308 -4.82 20.25 32.46
C LYS A 308 -5.20 19.39 33.67
N GLU A 309 -6.46 19.05 33.81
CA GLU A 309 -6.99 18.26 34.91
C GLU A 309 -7.18 16.79 34.55
N THR A 310 -6.76 16.38 33.32
CA THR A 310 -6.92 15.02 32.81
C THR A 310 -6.05 14.05 33.59
N THR A 311 -6.66 13.01 34.13
CA THR A 311 -5.99 11.91 34.85
C THR A 311 -5.97 10.61 34.03
N LEU A 312 -5.17 9.62 34.41
CA LEU A 312 -5.03 8.36 33.66
C LEU A 312 -6.32 7.54 33.57
N ASP A 313 -7.19 7.63 34.55
CA ASP A 313 -8.50 6.96 34.58
C ASP A 313 -9.53 7.56 33.61
N MET A 314 -9.29 8.78 33.13
CA MET A 314 -10.11 9.40 32.07
C MET A 314 -9.68 8.98 30.68
N LEU A 315 -8.47 8.38 30.53
CA LEU A 315 -7.95 7.95 29.26
C LEU A 315 -8.57 6.62 28.83
N GLY A 316 -8.89 6.51 27.55
CA GLY A 316 -9.21 5.23 26.95
C GLY A 316 -8.00 4.31 26.86
N THR A 317 -8.23 3.02 26.65
CA THR A 317 -7.19 2.03 26.37
C THR A 317 -7.64 1.04 25.31
N ALA A 318 -6.69 0.42 24.64
CA ALA A 318 -6.93 -0.65 23.67
C ALA A 318 -5.76 -1.64 23.70
N ARG A 319 -5.95 -2.85 23.20
CA ARG A 319 -4.85 -3.80 23.04
C ARG A 319 -3.81 -3.28 22.04
N GLN A 320 -4.27 -2.76 20.89
CA GLN A 320 -3.40 -2.17 19.89
C GLN A 320 -4.09 -1.01 19.17
N VAL A 321 -3.30 -0.03 18.75
CA VAL A 321 -3.73 1.01 17.81
C VAL A 321 -2.75 1.06 16.66
N LYS A 322 -3.27 1.05 15.44
CA LYS A 322 -2.51 1.18 14.19
C LYS A 322 -2.92 2.47 13.50
N VAL A 323 -1.94 3.30 13.16
CA VAL A 323 -2.16 4.58 12.48
C VAL A 323 -1.30 4.62 11.23
N ASP A 324 -1.94 4.77 10.09
CA ASP A 324 -1.28 5.04 8.81
C ASP A 324 -1.45 6.51 8.39
N LYS A 325 -1.15 6.85 7.16
CA LYS A 325 -1.26 8.20 6.63
C LYS A 325 -2.70 8.71 6.56
N GLU A 326 -3.66 7.82 6.41
CA GLU A 326 -5.07 8.15 6.12
C GLU A 326 -6.02 7.68 7.22
N ASN A 327 -5.67 6.60 7.93
CA ASN A 327 -6.56 5.90 8.83
C ASN A 327 -5.96 5.69 10.22
N THR A 328 -6.86 5.59 11.19
CA THR A 328 -6.57 5.11 12.55
C THR A 328 -7.48 3.93 12.87
N THR A 329 -6.87 2.79 13.21
CA THR A 329 -7.57 1.55 13.58
C THR A 329 -7.33 1.26 15.05
N ILE A 330 -8.39 1.16 15.84
CA ILE A 330 -8.38 0.74 17.24
C ILE A 330 -8.81 -0.73 17.28
N VAL A 331 -7.95 -1.59 17.81
CA VAL A 331 -8.17 -3.04 17.90
C VAL A 331 -8.33 -3.41 19.37
N GLU A 332 -9.44 -4.06 19.68
CA GLU A 332 -9.77 -4.54 21.03
C GLU A 332 -9.72 -3.40 22.07
N GLY A 333 -10.67 -2.45 21.91
CA GLY A 333 -10.88 -1.39 22.88
C GLY A 333 -11.31 -1.96 24.23
N ALA A 334 -10.87 -1.33 25.33
CA ALA A 334 -11.15 -1.80 26.69
C ALA A 334 -12.50 -1.31 27.24
N GLY A 335 -13.39 -0.83 26.39
CA GLY A 335 -14.74 -0.40 26.76
C GLY A 335 -15.60 -1.58 27.26
N ASN A 336 -16.59 -1.26 28.10
CA ASN A 336 -17.52 -2.25 28.59
C ASN A 336 -18.50 -2.63 27.46
N LYS A 337 -18.66 -3.92 27.21
CA LYS A 337 -19.56 -4.43 26.15
C LYS A 337 -21.01 -3.95 26.32
N ALA A 338 -21.50 -3.87 27.56
CA ALA A 338 -22.85 -3.40 27.80
C ALA A 338 -23.04 -1.92 27.38
N ASP A 339 -22.01 -1.09 27.56
CA ASP A 339 -22.05 0.32 27.19
C ASP A 339 -21.96 0.48 25.66
N ILE A 340 -21.15 -0.37 25.00
CA ILE A 340 -21.06 -0.44 23.53
C ILE A 340 -22.39 -0.88 22.94
N ASP A 341 -23.02 -1.94 23.46
CA ASP A 341 -24.33 -2.43 23.01
C ASP A 341 -25.42 -1.38 23.21
N ALA A 342 -25.42 -0.67 24.35
CA ALA A 342 -26.35 0.43 24.61
C ALA A 342 -26.12 1.58 23.60
N ARG A 343 -24.89 1.90 23.27
CA ARG A 343 -24.57 2.94 22.28
C ARG A 343 -25.04 2.53 20.87
N VAL A 344 -24.81 1.27 20.48
CA VAL A 344 -25.31 0.69 19.21
C VAL A 344 -26.85 0.77 19.15
N ALA A 345 -27.54 0.41 20.22
CA ALA A 345 -29.00 0.50 20.30
C ALA A 345 -29.50 1.96 20.15
N SER A 346 -28.81 2.92 20.79
CA SER A 346 -29.13 4.35 20.65
C SER A 346 -28.98 4.84 19.20
N ILE A 347 -27.92 4.45 18.50
CA ILE A 347 -27.72 4.82 17.09
C ILE A 347 -28.82 4.20 16.21
N ARG A 348 -29.22 2.95 16.47
CA ARG A 348 -30.33 2.30 15.73
C ARG A 348 -31.66 3.02 15.93
N SER A 349 -31.96 3.50 17.14
CA SER A 349 -33.15 4.33 17.38
C SER A 349 -33.10 5.63 16.58
N GLN A 350 -31.94 6.31 16.56
CA GLN A 350 -31.77 7.54 15.79
C GLN A 350 -31.98 7.31 14.27
N ILE A 351 -31.52 6.17 13.75
CA ILE A 351 -31.74 5.78 12.34
C ILE A 351 -33.24 5.62 12.05
N ALA A 352 -34.00 5.05 13.01
CA ALA A 352 -35.42 4.82 12.81
C ALA A 352 -36.23 6.12 12.92
N GLU A 353 -35.78 7.09 13.71
CA GLU A 353 -36.46 8.35 13.95
C GLU A 353 -36.14 9.44 12.93
N THR A 354 -34.97 9.40 12.30
CA THR A 354 -34.55 10.44 11.36
C THR A 354 -35.36 10.42 10.05
N THR A 355 -35.80 11.60 9.63
CA THR A 355 -36.48 11.83 8.36
C THR A 355 -35.55 12.24 7.22
N SER A 356 -34.30 12.59 7.53
CA SER A 356 -33.28 13.00 6.58
C SER A 356 -32.53 11.76 6.04
N ASP A 357 -32.57 11.55 4.75
CA ASP A 357 -31.85 10.44 4.11
C ASP A 357 -30.33 10.57 4.28
N TYR A 358 -29.80 11.79 4.24
CA TYR A 358 -28.40 12.07 4.50
C TYR A 358 -27.98 11.74 5.92
N ASP A 359 -28.78 12.12 6.93
CA ASP A 359 -28.48 11.81 8.33
C ASP A 359 -28.60 10.31 8.58
N ARG A 360 -29.58 9.67 7.95
CA ARG A 360 -29.75 8.21 8.01
C ARG A 360 -28.52 7.49 7.47
N GLU A 361 -27.99 7.89 6.30
CA GLU A 361 -26.77 7.34 5.73
C GLU A 361 -25.58 7.49 6.70
N LYS A 362 -25.40 8.67 7.28
CA LYS A 362 -24.29 8.93 8.21
C LYS A 362 -24.41 8.21 9.56
N LEU A 363 -25.62 8.01 10.04
CA LEU A 363 -25.88 7.18 11.22
C LEU A 363 -25.64 5.70 10.93
N GLN A 364 -25.98 5.21 9.74
CA GLN A 364 -25.68 3.85 9.30
C GLN A 364 -24.16 3.61 9.19
N GLU A 365 -23.41 4.58 8.64
CA GLU A 365 -21.95 4.54 8.60
C GLU A 365 -21.35 4.45 10.02
N ARG A 366 -21.81 5.24 10.96
CA ARG A 366 -21.39 5.17 12.38
C ARG A 366 -21.72 3.83 13.02
N LEU A 367 -22.93 3.33 12.76
CA LEU A 367 -23.38 2.04 13.26
C LEU A 367 -22.47 0.90 12.74
N ALA A 368 -22.17 0.92 11.46
CA ALA A 368 -21.29 -0.08 10.83
C ALA A 368 -19.88 -0.06 11.46
N LYS A 369 -19.31 1.12 11.66
CA LYS A 369 -17.98 1.29 12.30
C LYS A 369 -17.95 0.80 13.76
N LEU A 370 -18.99 1.01 14.54
CA LEU A 370 -19.04 0.63 15.96
C LEU A 370 -19.47 -0.83 16.17
N ALA A 371 -20.43 -1.32 15.38
CA ALA A 371 -21.01 -2.66 15.55
C ALA A 371 -20.30 -3.75 14.76
N GLY A 372 -19.53 -3.39 13.70
CA GLY A 372 -18.86 -4.34 12.81
C GLY A 372 -17.66 -5.04 13.44
N GLY A 373 -17.03 -4.43 14.43
CA GLY A 373 -15.80 -4.93 15.03
C GLY A 373 -14.61 -4.91 14.07
N VAL A 374 -13.56 -5.60 14.44
CA VAL A 374 -12.33 -5.80 13.65
C VAL A 374 -12.04 -7.30 13.55
N ALA A 375 -11.90 -7.82 12.33
CA ALA A 375 -11.37 -9.16 12.14
C ALA A 375 -9.83 -9.10 12.21
N VAL A 376 -9.25 -9.90 13.08
CA VAL A 376 -7.80 -10.00 13.28
C VAL A 376 -7.32 -11.33 12.76
N ILE A 377 -6.53 -11.31 11.69
CA ILE A 377 -5.85 -12.49 11.16
C ILE A 377 -4.50 -12.60 11.86
N GLN A 378 -4.36 -13.56 12.74
CA GLN A 378 -3.12 -13.87 13.47
C GLN A 378 -2.31 -14.87 12.68
N VAL A 379 -1.18 -14.45 12.13
CA VAL A 379 -0.33 -15.25 11.25
C VAL A 379 0.68 -16.04 12.06
N GLY A 380 0.60 -17.37 12.00
CA GLY A 380 1.54 -18.29 12.63
C GLY A 380 2.46 -18.96 11.63
N ALA A 381 3.72 -19.21 12.06
CA ALA A 381 4.69 -19.99 11.30
C ALA A 381 5.76 -20.59 12.24
N ALA A 382 6.56 -21.51 11.71
CA ALA A 382 7.62 -22.16 12.48
C ALA A 382 8.84 -21.26 12.70
N THR A 383 9.08 -20.31 11.80
CA THR A 383 10.22 -19.38 11.86
C THR A 383 9.74 -17.94 11.62
N GLU A 384 10.51 -16.97 12.15
CA GLU A 384 10.23 -15.55 11.96
C GLU A 384 10.27 -15.13 10.48
N VAL A 385 11.18 -15.73 9.70
CA VAL A 385 11.30 -15.45 8.25
C VAL A 385 10.05 -15.91 7.51
N GLU A 386 9.58 -17.13 7.78
CA GLU A 386 8.33 -17.66 7.18
C GLU A 386 7.11 -16.84 7.62
N MET A 387 7.05 -16.44 8.89
CA MET A 387 5.95 -15.66 9.43
C MET A 387 5.85 -14.29 8.73
N LYS A 388 6.97 -13.58 8.56
CA LYS A 388 7.01 -12.31 7.87
C LYS A 388 6.59 -12.43 6.39
N GLU A 389 7.09 -13.45 5.70
CA GLU A 389 6.71 -13.71 4.30
C GLU A 389 5.21 -14.01 4.19
N ARG A 390 4.67 -14.89 5.04
CA ARG A 390 3.25 -15.24 5.06
C ARG A 390 2.36 -14.03 5.40
N LYS A 391 2.80 -13.18 6.32
CA LYS A 391 2.10 -11.95 6.69
C LYS A 391 2.00 -10.98 5.52
N LEU A 392 3.11 -10.68 4.82
CA LEU A 392 3.11 -9.83 3.63
C LEU A 392 2.15 -10.37 2.56
N ARG A 393 2.19 -11.66 2.30
CA ARG A 393 1.33 -12.33 1.33
C ARG A 393 -0.17 -12.22 1.68
N ILE A 394 -0.52 -12.30 2.97
CA ILE A 394 -1.90 -12.12 3.43
C ILE A 394 -2.32 -10.64 3.31
N GLU A 395 -1.43 -9.70 3.62
CA GLU A 395 -1.67 -8.26 3.46
C GLU A 395 -1.95 -7.91 1.99
N ASP A 396 -1.16 -8.44 1.04
CA ASP A 396 -1.36 -8.24 -0.40
C ASP A 396 -2.69 -8.84 -0.86
N ALA A 397 -2.99 -10.08 -0.44
CA ALA A 397 -4.25 -10.74 -0.80
C ALA A 397 -5.48 -10.00 -0.26
N LEU A 398 -5.38 -9.41 0.92
CA LEU A 398 -6.44 -8.59 1.49
C LEU A 398 -6.64 -7.30 0.70
N ALA A 399 -5.55 -6.63 0.32
CA ALA A 399 -5.60 -5.42 -0.50
C ALA A 399 -6.15 -5.71 -1.91
N ALA A 400 -5.70 -6.79 -2.56
CA ALA A 400 -6.23 -7.25 -3.84
C ALA A 400 -7.73 -7.55 -3.76
N THR A 401 -8.17 -8.17 -2.68
CA THR A 401 -9.60 -8.49 -2.48
C THR A 401 -10.44 -7.23 -2.33
N ARG A 402 -9.98 -6.24 -1.58
CA ARG A 402 -10.64 -4.92 -1.48
C ARG A 402 -10.70 -4.22 -2.83
N ALA A 403 -9.59 -4.19 -3.56
CA ALA A 403 -9.53 -3.60 -4.90
C ALA A 403 -10.52 -4.27 -5.87
N ALA A 404 -10.72 -5.58 -5.74
CA ALA A 404 -11.67 -6.33 -6.54
C ALA A 404 -13.14 -6.05 -6.15
N VAL A 405 -13.42 -5.82 -4.87
CA VAL A 405 -14.77 -5.39 -4.42
C VAL A 405 -15.10 -4.00 -4.94
N GLU A 406 -14.10 -3.10 -5.00
CA GLU A 406 -14.30 -1.71 -5.45
C GLU A 406 -14.54 -1.59 -6.96
N GLU A 407 -13.73 -2.24 -7.81
CA GLU A 407 -13.77 -2.06 -9.27
C GLU A 407 -14.06 -3.35 -10.06
N GLY A 408 -14.35 -4.44 -9.37
CA GLY A 408 -14.60 -5.73 -10.04
C GLY A 408 -13.32 -6.47 -10.43
N ILE A 409 -13.51 -7.52 -11.21
CA ILE A 409 -12.46 -8.45 -11.64
C ILE A 409 -12.36 -8.55 -13.15
N VAL A 410 -11.19 -8.93 -13.62
CA VAL A 410 -10.87 -9.23 -15.02
C VAL A 410 -10.16 -10.58 -15.11
N PRO A 411 -10.04 -11.20 -16.30
CA PRO A 411 -9.22 -12.41 -16.48
C PRO A 411 -7.78 -12.17 -16.04
N GLY A 412 -7.26 -13.01 -15.14
CA GLY A 412 -5.94 -12.88 -14.57
C GLY A 412 -4.81 -13.39 -15.49
N GLY A 413 -3.60 -13.46 -14.93
CA GLY A 413 -2.43 -14.01 -15.64
C GLY A 413 -1.96 -13.19 -16.84
N GLY A 414 -2.24 -11.88 -16.85
CA GLY A 414 -1.91 -10.98 -17.95
C GLY A 414 -2.92 -11.01 -19.12
N ILE A 415 -3.97 -11.84 -19.05
CA ILE A 415 -4.95 -12.01 -20.14
C ILE A 415 -5.85 -10.78 -20.30
N ALA A 416 -6.18 -10.07 -19.23
CA ALA A 416 -6.94 -8.83 -19.35
C ALA A 416 -6.22 -7.79 -20.24
N LEU A 417 -4.90 -7.67 -20.09
CA LEU A 417 -4.08 -6.77 -20.92
C LEU A 417 -4.01 -7.23 -22.39
N MET A 418 -4.00 -8.53 -22.63
CA MET A 418 -4.10 -9.10 -23.98
C MET A 418 -5.46 -8.80 -24.61
N ASN A 419 -6.54 -8.91 -23.84
CA ASN A 419 -7.91 -8.73 -24.30
C ASN A 419 -8.24 -7.27 -24.69
N VAL A 420 -7.51 -6.28 -24.14
CA VAL A 420 -7.69 -4.86 -24.51
C VAL A 420 -6.85 -4.43 -25.72
N ILE A 421 -5.97 -5.28 -26.23
CA ILE A 421 -5.16 -4.99 -27.43
C ILE A 421 -6.02 -4.49 -28.60
N PRO A 422 -7.19 -5.08 -28.95
CA PRO A 422 -8.02 -4.57 -30.03
C PRO A 422 -8.52 -3.13 -29.81
N SER A 423 -8.82 -2.74 -28.56
CA SER A 423 -9.23 -1.37 -28.23
C SER A 423 -8.08 -0.37 -28.47
N VAL A 424 -6.86 -0.76 -28.09
CA VAL A 424 -5.66 0.07 -28.34
C VAL A 424 -5.29 0.09 -29.82
N GLN A 425 -5.48 -1.02 -30.56
CA GLN A 425 -5.24 -1.07 -32.01
C GLN A 425 -6.15 -0.11 -32.77
N ALA A 426 -7.39 0.07 -32.33
CA ALA A 426 -8.31 1.03 -32.95
C ALA A 426 -7.80 2.48 -32.87
N GLU A 427 -6.99 2.82 -31.86
CA GLU A 427 -6.38 4.14 -31.77
C GLU A 427 -5.29 4.41 -32.83
N LEU A 428 -4.72 3.38 -33.44
CA LEU A 428 -3.70 3.55 -34.49
C LEU A 428 -4.17 4.35 -35.69
N ASP A 429 -5.48 4.35 -35.96
CA ASP A 429 -6.07 5.08 -37.07
C ASP A 429 -6.25 6.56 -36.76
N ASN A 430 -6.26 6.93 -35.50
CA ASN A 430 -6.39 8.31 -35.02
C ASN A 430 -5.05 9.07 -35.01
N PHE A 431 -3.93 8.36 -35.18
CA PHE A 431 -2.59 8.94 -35.07
C PHE A 431 -1.71 8.63 -36.28
N ALA A 432 -0.71 9.47 -36.51
CA ALA A 432 0.30 9.30 -37.56
C ALA A 432 1.71 9.59 -37.00
N GLY A 433 2.75 9.15 -37.70
CA GLY A 433 4.15 9.38 -37.33
C GLY A 433 4.49 8.86 -35.93
N ASP A 434 5.23 9.66 -35.17
CA ASP A 434 5.73 9.26 -33.83
C ASP A 434 4.60 9.05 -32.82
N ALA A 435 3.46 9.72 -32.94
CA ALA A 435 2.32 9.47 -32.07
C ALA A 435 1.73 8.06 -32.30
N LYS A 436 1.65 7.62 -33.56
CA LYS A 436 1.27 6.24 -33.88
C LYS A 436 2.27 5.23 -33.32
N THR A 437 3.56 5.54 -33.38
CA THR A 437 4.61 4.74 -32.75
C THR A 437 4.43 4.66 -31.24
N GLY A 438 4.02 5.75 -30.57
CA GLY A 438 3.68 5.73 -29.15
C GLY A 438 2.57 4.73 -28.81
N VAL A 439 1.50 4.66 -29.59
CA VAL A 439 0.44 3.64 -29.42
C VAL A 439 0.99 2.22 -29.64
N GLN A 440 1.88 2.03 -30.63
CA GLN A 440 2.51 0.72 -30.90
C GLN A 440 3.40 0.25 -29.75
N ILE A 441 4.08 1.17 -29.05
CA ILE A 441 4.85 0.88 -27.84
C ILE A 441 3.94 0.28 -26.76
N VAL A 442 2.77 0.89 -26.52
CA VAL A 442 1.79 0.35 -25.58
C VAL A 442 1.34 -1.04 -25.97
N LEU A 443 0.98 -1.26 -27.25
CA LEU A 443 0.56 -2.59 -27.73
C LEU A 443 1.58 -3.69 -27.43
N ARG A 444 2.88 -3.40 -27.58
CA ARG A 444 3.94 -4.37 -27.25
C ARG A 444 4.06 -4.60 -25.75
N ALA A 445 3.99 -3.52 -24.96
CA ALA A 445 4.11 -3.61 -23.52
C ALA A 445 2.96 -4.43 -22.88
N LEU A 446 1.75 -4.40 -23.44
CA LEU A 446 0.60 -5.17 -22.94
C LEU A 446 0.80 -6.69 -23.02
N GLU A 447 1.71 -7.19 -23.83
CA GLU A 447 2.04 -8.63 -23.95
C GLU A 447 3.01 -9.11 -22.87
N GLU A 448 3.81 -8.20 -22.28
CA GLU A 448 4.93 -8.56 -21.43
C GLU A 448 4.55 -9.29 -20.14
N PRO A 449 3.44 -8.98 -19.44
CA PRO A 449 3.04 -9.73 -18.25
C PRO A 449 2.79 -11.23 -18.55
N LEU A 450 2.04 -11.55 -19.58
CA LEU A 450 1.82 -12.95 -19.99
C LEU A 450 3.13 -13.63 -20.44
N ARG A 451 3.96 -12.90 -21.17
CA ARG A 451 5.29 -13.38 -21.63
C ARG A 451 6.19 -13.70 -20.45
N GLN A 452 6.25 -12.83 -19.44
CA GLN A 452 7.09 -13.02 -18.25
C GLN A 452 6.59 -14.16 -17.36
N ILE A 453 5.28 -14.27 -17.14
CA ILE A 453 4.67 -15.39 -16.40
C ILE A 453 5.05 -16.73 -17.06
N SER A 454 4.94 -16.82 -18.38
CA SER A 454 5.31 -18.01 -19.15
C SER A 454 6.81 -18.31 -19.03
N LYS A 455 7.67 -17.29 -19.13
CA LYS A 455 9.11 -17.41 -18.95
C LYS A 455 9.50 -17.92 -17.56
N ASN A 456 8.86 -17.39 -16.50
CA ASN A 456 9.07 -17.85 -15.12
C ASN A 456 8.61 -19.30 -14.94
N ALA A 457 7.63 -19.75 -15.74
CA ALA A 457 7.20 -21.15 -15.78
C ALA A 457 8.10 -22.06 -16.61
N GLY A 458 9.15 -21.52 -17.25
CA GLY A 458 10.09 -22.28 -18.07
C GLY A 458 9.62 -22.54 -19.51
N ILE A 459 8.68 -21.72 -20.01
CA ILE A 459 8.08 -21.88 -21.35
C ILE A 459 8.37 -20.62 -22.17
N ASP A 460 8.50 -20.79 -23.51
CA ASP A 460 8.65 -19.64 -24.40
C ASP A 460 7.37 -18.80 -24.42
N GLY A 461 7.46 -17.59 -23.83
CA GLY A 461 6.35 -16.66 -23.74
C GLY A 461 5.82 -16.20 -25.11
N SER A 462 6.66 -16.19 -26.15
CA SER A 462 6.24 -15.79 -27.50
C SER A 462 5.22 -16.76 -28.08
N VAL A 463 5.41 -18.06 -27.86
CA VAL A 463 4.47 -19.11 -28.31
C VAL A 463 3.12 -18.96 -27.57
N ILE A 464 3.16 -18.71 -26.26
CA ILE A 464 1.93 -18.55 -25.46
C ILE A 464 1.15 -17.31 -25.90
N VAL A 465 1.83 -16.16 -26.04
CA VAL A 465 1.22 -14.90 -26.51
C VAL A 465 0.57 -15.09 -27.88
N GLU A 466 1.24 -15.73 -28.81
CA GLU A 466 0.71 -15.96 -30.17
C GLU A 466 -0.51 -16.90 -30.14
N ASN A 467 -0.48 -17.97 -29.38
CA ASN A 467 -1.62 -18.88 -29.23
C ASN A 467 -2.84 -18.19 -28.63
N VAL A 468 -2.64 -17.33 -27.61
CA VAL A 468 -3.72 -16.55 -27.00
C VAL A 468 -4.32 -15.57 -28.01
N LYS A 469 -3.49 -14.83 -28.76
CA LYS A 469 -3.96 -13.92 -29.84
C LYS A 469 -4.78 -14.65 -30.89
N ASN A 470 -4.30 -15.78 -31.35
CA ASN A 470 -4.94 -16.56 -32.42
C ASN A 470 -6.24 -17.25 -31.99
N SER A 471 -6.48 -17.37 -30.68
CA SER A 471 -7.73 -17.93 -30.16
C SER A 471 -8.95 -17.05 -30.44
N HIS A 472 -8.74 -15.74 -30.54
CA HIS A 472 -9.80 -14.71 -30.70
C HIS A 472 -10.92 -14.83 -29.64
N LYS A 473 -10.64 -15.40 -28.46
CA LYS A 473 -11.60 -15.59 -27.36
C LYS A 473 -11.22 -14.72 -26.18
N ASN A 474 -12.16 -13.92 -25.71
CA ASN A 474 -12.00 -13.17 -24.46
C ASN A 474 -11.92 -14.15 -23.29
N GLY A 475 -11.03 -13.87 -22.33
CA GLY A 475 -10.83 -14.72 -21.15
C GLY A 475 -10.02 -15.99 -21.37
N TYR A 476 -9.75 -16.39 -22.61
CA TYR A 476 -8.93 -17.56 -22.91
C TYR A 476 -7.46 -17.26 -22.68
N GLY A 477 -6.83 -18.06 -21.83
CA GLY A 477 -5.46 -17.85 -21.41
C GLY A 477 -4.73 -19.15 -21.10
N TYR A 478 -3.50 -19.00 -20.59
CA TYR A 478 -2.63 -20.09 -20.23
C TYR A 478 -2.47 -20.19 -18.71
N ASP A 479 -2.96 -21.30 -18.12
CA ASP A 479 -2.69 -21.66 -16.73
C ASP A 479 -1.22 -22.13 -16.60
N ALA A 480 -0.35 -21.23 -16.20
CA ALA A 480 1.08 -21.49 -16.09
C ALA A 480 1.43 -22.48 -14.96
N LEU A 481 0.53 -22.68 -13.98
CA LEU A 481 0.72 -23.67 -12.91
C LEU A 481 0.54 -25.10 -13.45
N LYS A 482 -0.55 -25.33 -14.20
CA LYS A 482 -0.93 -26.65 -14.71
C LYS A 482 -0.43 -26.94 -16.12
N GLY A 483 -0.06 -25.92 -16.89
CA GLY A 483 0.47 -26.06 -18.24
C GLY A 483 -0.61 -26.29 -19.30
N GLU A 484 -1.81 -25.71 -19.13
CA GLU A 484 -2.95 -25.91 -20.02
C GLU A 484 -3.62 -24.58 -20.40
N TYR A 485 -4.30 -24.56 -21.56
CA TYR A 485 -5.07 -23.43 -22.01
C TYR A 485 -6.51 -23.56 -21.51
N VAL A 486 -7.02 -22.51 -20.85
CA VAL A 486 -8.32 -22.52 -20.18
C VAL A 486 -9.04 -21.18 -20.31
N ASP A 487 -10.35 -21.14 -20.01
CA ASP A 487 -11.00 -19.89 -19.64
C ASP A 487 -10.53 -19.49 -18.24
N MET A 488 -9.90 -18.30 -18.14
CA MET A 488 -9.27 -17.85 -16.90
C MET A 488 -10.30 -17.55 -15.81
N ILE A 489 -11.46 -16.98 -16.18
CA ILE A 489 -12.53 -16.66 -15.22
C ILE A 489 -13.17 -17.96 -14.69
N GLU A 490 -13.54 -18.88 -15.58
CA GLU A 490 -14.11 -20.17 -15.16
C GLU A 490 -13.14 -20.99 -14.30
N ARG A 491 -11.84 -20.86 -14.57
CA ARG A 491 -10.79 -21.51 -13.78
C ARG A 491 -10.54 -20.83 -12.43
N GLY A 492 -11.06 -19.63 -12.22
CA GLY A 492 -10.83 -18.80 -11.04
C GLY A 492 -9.51 -18.07 -11.05
N ILE A 493 -8.81 -17.98 -12.19
CA ILE A 493 -7.59 -17.17 -12.36
C ILE A 493 -8.01 -15.77 -12.76
N ILE A 494 -8.15 -14.90 -11.77
CA ILE A 494 -8.74 -13.57 -11.88
C ILE A 494 -7.87 -12.53 -11.19
N ASP A 495 -7.82 -11.33 -11.76
CA ASP A 495 -7.11 -10.18 -11.21
C ASP A 495 -8.10 -9.04 -10.89
N PRO A 496 -7.88 -8.23 -9.85
CA PRO A 496 -8.66 -7.03 -9.62
C PRO A 496 -8.46 -6.01 -10.75
N THR A 497 -9.55 -5.44 -11.25
CA THR A 497 -9.50 -4.42 -12.31
C THR A 497 -8.68 -3.21 -11.88
N LYS A 498 -8.86 -2.75 -10.64
CA LYS A 498 -8.13 -1.61 -10.07
C LYS A 498 -6.62 -1.85 -10.05
N VAL A 499 -6.17 -3.07 -9.71
CA VAL A 499 -4.75 -3.46 -9.71
C VAL A 499 -4.17 -3.38 -11.12
N THR A 500 -4.81 -4.05 -12.09
CA THR A 500 -4.34 -4.10 -13.48
C THR A 500 -4.31 -2.71 -14.13
N ARG A 501 -5.35 -1.90 -13.90
CA ARG A 501 -5.45 -0.53 -14.38
C ARG A 501 -4.37 0.38 -13.79
N SER A 502 -4.23 0.37 -12.46
CA SER A 502 -3.26 1.23 -11.75
C SER A 502 -1.83 0.89 -12.13
N ALA A 503 -1.52 -0.41 -12.28
CA ALA A 503 -0.21 -0.86 -12.72
C ALA A 503 0.16 -0.27 -14.10
N LEU A 504 -0.75 -0.32 -15.07
CA LEU A 504 -0.52 0.23 -16.40
C LEU A 504 -0.39 1.75 -16.39
N GLN A 505 -1.26 2.46 -15.67
CA GLN A 505 -1.25 3.92 -15.60
C GLN A 505 0.03 4.46 -14.94
N ASN A 506 0.44 3.88 -13.80
CA ASN A 506 1.64 4.30 -13.10
C ASN A 506 2.91 3.99 -13.92
N ALA A 507 2.97 2.81 -14.55
CA ALA A 507 4.06 2.44 -15.44
C ALA A 507 4.20 3.44 -16.60
N ALA A 508 3.11 3.78 -17.27
CA ALA A 508 3.11 4.71 -18.40
C ALA A 508 3.47 6.13 -17.99
N SER A 509 2.99 6.59 -16.84
CA SER A 509 3.31 7.92 -16.31
C SER A 509 4.81 8.11 -16.16
N VAL A 510 5.49 7.19 -15.47
CA VAL A 510 6.94 7.26 -15.26
C VAL A 510 7.71 6.99 -16.55
N ALA A 511 7.27 6.03 -17.38
CA ALA A 511 7.89 5.78 -18.68
C ALA A 511 7.89 7.04 -19.57
N ALA A 512 6.77 7.77 -19.64
CA ALA A 512 6.66 9.01 -20.38
C ALA A 512 7.65 10.09 -19.87
N MET A 513 7.88 10.16 -18.56
CA MET A 513 8.86 11.09 -17.98
C MET A 513 10.29 10.68 -18.32
N VAL A 514 10.63 9.41 -18.21
CA VAL A 514 11.95 8.89 -18.60
C VAL A 514 12.25 9.17 -20.07
N LEU A 515 11.30 8.90 -20.96
CA LEU A 515 11.45 9.10 -22.40
C LEU A 515 11.61 10.57 -22.81
N THR A 516 11.09 11.50 -22.03
CA THR A 516 11.23 12.94 -22.26
C THR A 516 12.45 13.56 -21.57
N THR A 517 13.25 12.78 -20.83
CA THR A 517 14.45 13.23 -20.13
C THR A 517 15.65 13.21 -21.08
N GLU A 518 16.41 14.33 -21.10
CA GLU A 518 17.59 14.50 -21.95
C GLU A 518 18.88 14.70 -21.14
N SER A 519 18.79 15.10 -19.86
CA SER A 519 19.95 15.30 -19.01
C SER A 519 19.72 14.82 -17.58
N LEU A 520 20.78 14.32 -16.95
CA LEU A 520 20.82 13.90 -15.57
C LEU A 520 21.83 14.75 -14.80
N VAL A 521 21.45 15.17 -13.60
CA VAL A 521 22.29 16.02 -12.74
C VAL A 521 22.39 15.38 -11.36
N THR A 522 23.61 15.12 -10.89
CA THR A 522 23.86 14.59 -9.55
C THR A 522 24.97 15.34 -8.84
N ASP A 523 25.10 15.16 -7.53
CA ASP A 523 26.20 15.69 -6.75
C ASP A 523 27.49 14.90 -7.02
N ILE A 524 28.64 15.60 -7.05
CA ILE A 524 29.93 14.92 -7.03
C ILE A 524 30.10 14.34 -5.62
N PRO A 525 30.36 13.02 -5.47
CA PRO A 525 30.64 12.44 -4.16
C PRO A 525 31.76 13.19 -3.46
N ALA A 526 31.57 13.58 -2.21
CA ALA A 526 32.65 14.16 -1.43
C ALA A 526 33.74 13.08 -1.24
N PRO A 527 35.04 13.44 -1.39
CA PRO A 527 36.11 12.50 -1.10
C PRO A 527 35.96 12.03 0.37
N GLU A 528 36.09 10.73 0.59
CA GLU A 528 36.09 10.20 1.96
C GLU A 528 37.11 10.97 2.81
N PRO A 529 36.73 11.44 4.01
CA PRO A 529 37.69 12.09 4.90
C PRO A 529 38.84 11.12 5.16
N ALA A 530 40.08 11.56 4.90
CA ALA A 530 41.27 10.77 5.14
C ALA A 530 41.20 10.24 6.60
N PRO A 531 41.53 8.96 6.85
CA PRO A 531 41.52 8.41 8.19
C PRO A 531 42.35 9.30 9.09
N ALA A 532 41.78 9.72 10.23
CA ALA A 532 42.46 10.55 11.20
C ALA A 532 43.82 9.88 11.57
N PRO A 533 44.94 10.62 11.58
CA PRO A 533 46.22 10.05 11.92
C PRO A 533 46.08 9.42 13.31
N ALA A 534 46.50 8.16 13.45
CA ALA A 534 46.49 7.46 14.70
C ALA A 534 47.23 8.34 15.76
N PRO A 535 46.68 8.50 16.97
CA PRO A 535 47.34 9.27 18.01
C PRO A 535 48.72 8.67 18.22
N GLY A 536 49.74 9.49 17.89
CA GLY A 536 51.14 9.09 17.98
C GLY A 536 51.41 8.57 19.37
N GLY A 537 51.84 7.32 19.46
CA GLY A 537 52.27 6.73 20.69
C GLY A 537 53.38 7.60 21.28
N MET A 538 53.14 8.19 22.43
CA MET A 538 54.19 8.75 23.28
C MET A 538 55.17 7.60 23.58
N GLY A 539 56.33 7.65 22.93
CA GLY A 539 57.49 6.86 23.30
C GLY A 539 57.84 7.15 24.74
N GLY A 540 57.56 6.18 25.59
CA GLY A 540 58.08 6.17 26.97
C GLY A 540 59.59 6.10 26.92
N MET A 541 60.24 7.16 27.35
CA MET A 541 61.58 7.06 27.93
C MET A 541 61.45 6.39 29.27
N TYR A 542 61.98 5.23 29.37
CA TYR A 542 62.90 4.63 30.34
C TYR A 542 62.94 3.14 30.15
#